data_de767fd34f4d22687df8b702d1c7e9e7
#
_entry.id   de767fd34f4d22687df8b702d1c7e9e7
#
_cell.length_a   1.000
_cell.length_b   1.000
_cell.length_c   1.000
_cell.angle_alpha   90.00
_cell.angle_beta   90.00
_cell.angle_gamma   90.00
#
_symmetry.space_group_name_H-M   'P 1'
#
loop_
_entity.id
_entity.type
_entity.pdbx_description
1 polymer ?
#
loop_
_entity_poly.entity_id
_entity_poly.type
_entity_poly.pdbx_seq_one_letter_code
_entity_poly.pdbx_strand_id
1 'polypeptide(L)'
;WAVGSGQLAVAERRSRVLWFLSSCSFRMSSIKPRNMAAFKDLIAYKKAFEMSRMVFVLSKRSPKEEAYSLTDQIRRSSRSVTAQLAEGHRKRRYPLSFIAKMVDSDGENAETQVWLDHAVACEHVTGKDIAPMLPLSEEVGRLLADMIEDPGEYGAIDRSKPRSLGTDRRGTNRS
;
A
#
# COMPACT_ATOMS: atom_id res chain seq x y z
N TRP A 1 -9.06 -60.53 9.66
CA TRP A 1 -10.50 -60.23 9.54
C TRP A 1 -10.85 -58.97 10.37
N ALA A 2 -11.27 -57.95 9.71
CA ALA A 2 -12.12 -56.81 9.98
C ALA A 2 -11.47 -55.47 9.58
N VAL A 3 -11.80 -55.12 8.36
CA VAL A 3 -11.67 -53.78 7.77
C VAL A 3 -12.94 -53.01 8.16
N GLY A 4 -12.83 -51.74 8.51
CA GLY A 4 -13.97 -50.85 8.43
C GLY A 4 -14.09 -49.89 9.60
N SER A 5 -13.92 -48.64 9.33
CA SER A 5 -14.51 -47.43 9.94
C SER A 5 -13.52 -46.32 10.18
N GLY A 6 -13.12 -45.68 9.11
CA GLY A 6 -12.22 -44.49 9.15
C GLY A 6 -12.57 -43.40 8.11
N GLN A 7 -13.75 -43.46 7.47
CA GLN A 7 -14.06 -42.50 6.39
C GLN A 7 -15.20 -41.54 6.63
N LEU A 8 -15.76 -41.45 7.82
CA LEU A 8 -16.92 -40.54 8.10
C LEU A 8 -16.59 -39.28 8.91
N ALA A 9 -15.33 -39.06 9.29
CA ALA A 9 -14.94 -37.92 10.14
C ALA A 9 -14.31 -36.73 9.38
N VAL A 10 -14.13 -36.81 8.05
CA VAL A 10 -13.44 -35.76 7.25
C VAL A 10 -14.42 -34.82 6.53
N ALA A 11 -15.69 -35.21 6.38
CA ALA A 11 -16.67 -34.42 5.63
C ALA A 11 -17.31 -33.27 6.44
N GLU A 12 -17.24 -33.30 7.76
CA GLU A 12 -17.99 -32.36 8.61
C GLU A 12 -17.19 -31.12 9.04
N ARG A 13 -15.89 -31.08 8.76
CA ARG A 13 -15.04 -29.90 9.05
C ARG A 13 -14.95 -28.88 7.92
N ARG A 14 -15.47 -29.18 6.72
CA ARG A 14 -15.42 -28.24 5.58
C ARG A 14 -16.58 -27.24 5.52
N SER A 15 -17.66 -27.47 6.26
CA SER A 15 -18.86 -26.61 6.20
C SER A 15 -18.89 -25.46 7.20
N ARG A 16 -17.94 -25.37 8.14
CA ARG A 16 -17.91 -24.31 9.16
C ARG A 16 -16.95 -23.15 8.85
N VAL A 17 -16.13 -23.26 7.84
CA VAL A 17 -15.16 -22.20 7.47
C VAL A 17 -15.73 -21.25 6.42
N LEU A 18 -16.76 -21.64 5.68
CA LEU A 18 -17.38 -20.84 4.61
C LEU A 18 -18.44 -19.83 5.08
N TRP A 19 -18.82 -19.83 6.35
CA TRP A 19 -19.84 -18.91 6.89
C TRP A 19 -19.27 -17.65 7.57
N PHE A 20 -17.95 -17.55 7.74
CA PHE A 20 -17.30 -16.42 8.42
C PHE A 20 -16.72 -15.35 7.49
N LEU A 21 -16.79 -15.56 6.15
CA LEU A 21 -16.25 -14.62 5.17
C LEU A 21 -17.29 -13.73 4.48
N SER A 22 -18.58 -13.81 4.90
CA SER A 22 -19.65 -13.07 4.22
C SER A 22 -20.21 -11.86 4.99
N SER A 23 -19.61 -11.44 6.09
CA SER A 23 -20.20 -10.33 6.87
C SER A 23 -19.16 -9.49 7.60
N CYS A 24 -18.08 -9.10 6.91
CA CYS A 24 -17.25 -8.01 7.39
C CYS A 24 -16.82 -7.12 6.22
N SER A 25 -17.82 -6.59 5.49
CA SER A 25 -17.65 -5.27 4.87
C SER A 25 -17.63 -4.24 6.00
N PHE A 26 -16.61 -4.31 6.84
CA PHE A 26 -16.24 -3.19 7.65
C PHE A 26 -15.66 -2.16 6.68
N ARG A 27 -16.56 -1.40 6.07
CA ARG A 27 -16.22 -0.13 5.43
C ARG A 27 -15.58 0.68 6.56
N MET A 28 -14.26 0.64 6.64
CA MET A 28 -13.51 1.59 7.43
C MET A 28 -13.92 2.97 6.92
N SER A 29 -14.88 3.56 7.62
CA SER A 29 -15.31 4.93 7.41
C SER A 29 -14.04 5.77 7.44
N SER A 30 -13.63 6.26 6.27
CA SER A 30 -12.44 7.05 6.10
C SER A 30 -12.53 8.23 7.06
N ILE A 31 -11.67 8.24 8.06
CA ILE A 31 -11.37 9.45 8.81
C ILE A 31 -10.76 10.39 7.78
N LYS A 32 -11.58 11.26 7.19
CA LYS A 32 -11.16 12.28 6.23
C LYS A 32 -10.13 13.17 6.90
N PRO A 33 -8.87 13.17 6.51
CA PRO A 33 -7.90 14.10 7.05
C PRO A 33 -8.21 15.49 6.49
N ARG A 34 -8.98 16.25 7.23
CA ARG A 34 -9.53 17.56 6.83
C ARG A 34 -8.49 18.66 6.68
N ASN A 35 -7.20 18.38 6.87
CA ASN A 35 -6.13 19.36 6.64
C ASN A 35 -4.75 18.67 6.65
N MET A 36 -4.41 17.95 5.58
CA MET A 36 -3.02 17.49 5.45
C MET A 36 -2.13 18.67 5.04
N ALA A 37 -1.58 19.35 6.02
CA ALA A 37 -0.72 20.52 5.83
C ALA A 37 0.62 20.14 5.15
N ALA A 38 1.10 18.91 5.33
CA ALA A 38 2.37 18.45 4.80
C ALA A 38 2.31 17.00 4.29
N PHE A 39 3.14 16.67 3.29
CA PHE A 39 3.26 15.30 2.79
C PHE A 39 3.73 14.31 3.89
N LYS A 40 4.47 14.82 4.89
CA LYS A 40 4.94 14.02 6.04
C LYS A 40 3.81 13.53 6.94
N ASP A 41 2.60 14.10 6.81
CA ASP A 41 1.43 13.69 7.58
C ASP A 41 0.73 12.48 6.96
N LEU A 42 0.99 12.18 5.67
CA LEU A 42 0.46 11.01 4.98
C LEU A 42 0.89 9.72 5.68
N ILE A 43 -0.07 8.85 5.97
CA ILE A 43 0.21 7.54 6.57
C ILE A 43 1.12 6.72 5.64
N ALA A 44 0.81 6.72 4.32
CA ALA A 44 1.64 6.05 3.32
C ALA A 44 3.10 6.52 3.37
N TYR A 45 3.34 7.84 3.49
CA TYR A 45 4.68 8.38 3.61
C TYR A 45 5.41 7.88 4.86
N LYS A 46 4.75 7.90 6.02
CA LYS A 46 5.35 7.45 7.29
C LYS A 46 5.75 5.98 7.23
N LYS A 47 4.88 5.13 6.68
CA LYS A 47 5.15 3.68 6.54
C LYS A 47 6.23 3.39 5.52
N ALA A 48 6.21 4.04 4.35
CA ALA A 48 7.25 3.92 3.35
C ALA A 48 8.61 4.42 3.87
N PHE A 49 8.62 5.49 4.65
CA PHE A 49 9.85 5.99 5.28
C PHE A 49 10.40 5.01 6.31
N GLU A 50 9.54 4.40 7.14
CA GLU A 50 9.93 3.37 8.08
C GLU A 50 10.52 2.15 7.36
N MET A 51 9.82 1.65 6.33
CA MET A 51 10.30 0.55 5.48
C MET A 51 11.68 0.87 4.88
N SER A 52 11.86 2.05 4.29
CA SER A 52 13.15 2.44 3.68
C SER A 52 14.29 2.52 4.71
N ARG A 53 13.99 2.90 5.96
CA ARG A 53 14.94 2.89 7.05
C ARG A 53 15.36 1.47 7.44
N MET A 54 14.38 0.54 7.49
CA MET A 54 14.64 -0.87 7.76
C MET A 54 15.48 -1.50 6.65
N VAL A 55 15.14 -1.24 5.39
CA VAL A 55 15.91 -1.65 4.22
C VAL A 55 17.36 -1.13 4.30
N PHE A 56 17.57 0.12 4.70
CA PHE A 56 18.91 0.67 4.87
C PHE A 56 19.72 -0.09 5.94
N VAL A 57 19.10 -0.42 7.07
CA VAL A 57 19.77 -1.18 8.13
C VAL A 57 20.10 -2.60 7.65
N LEU A 58 19.14 -3.27 7.00
CA LEU A 58 19.31 -4.62 6.46
C LEU A 58 20.43 -4.66 5.42
N SER A 59 20.47 -3.73 4.50
CA SER A 59 21.41 -3.66 3.40
C SER A 59 22.87 -3.40 3.82
N LYS A 60 23.14 -3.05 5.09
CA LYS A 60 24.51 -3.01 5.62
C LYS A 60 25.13 -4.40 5.80
N ARG A 61 24.31 -5.44 5.78
CA ARG A 61 24.74 -6.84 5.89
C ARG A 61 25.05 -7.46 4.52
N SER A 62 24.68 -6.80 3.42
CA SER A 62 24.94 -7.29 2.09
C SER A 62 26.44 -7.37 1.82
N PRO A 63 26.89 -8.38 1.05
CA PRO A 63 28.28 -8.51 0.62
C PRO A 63 28.77 -7.28 -0.15
N LYS A 64 30.09 -7.02 -0.11
CA LYS A 64 30.68 -5.87 -0.82
C LYS A 64 30.52 -5.97 -2.33
N GLU A 65 30.47 -7.18 -2.84
CA GLU A 65 30.27 -7.52 -4.26
C GLU A 65 28.91 -7.01 -4.75
N GLU A 66 27.91 -6.98 -3.86
CA GLU A 66 26.55 -6.51 -4.16
C GLU A 66 26.34 -5.00 -3.94
N ALA A 67 27.40 -4.26 -3.63
CA ALA A 67 27.30 -2.84 -3.28
C ALA A 67 26.68 -2.00 -4.41
N TYR A 68 27.02 -2.31 -5.67
CA TYR A 68 26.57 -1.58 -6.87
C TYR A 68 25.47 -2.29 -7.65
N SER A 69 25.02 -3.44 -7.18
CA SER A 69 23.92 -4.22 -7.75
C SER A 69 22.73 -4.20 -6.82
N LEU A 70 22.48 -5.28 -6.08
CA LEU A 70 21.32 -5.44 -5.18
C LEU A 70 21.24 -4.34 -4.13
N THR A 71 22.36 -4.01 -3.45
CA THR A 71 22.36 -3.01 -2.37
C THR A 71 21.98 -1.61 -2.85
N ASP A 72 22.48 -1.19 -4.02
CA ASP A 72 22.13 0.12 -4.59
C ASP A 72 20.67 0.13 -5.02
N GLN A 73 20.19 -0.88 -5.72
CA GLN A 73 18.83 -0.96 -6.23
C GLN A 73 17.80 -0.95 -5.10
N ILE A 74 17.94 -1.79 -4.08
CA ILE A 74 16.99 -1.85 -2.98
C ILE A 74 16.94 -0.55 -2.16
N ARG A 75 18.09 0.13 -1.99
CA ARG A 75 18.14 1.43 -1.32
C ARG A 75 17.50 2.52 -2.16
N ARG A 76 17.70 2.47 -3.47
CA ARG A 76 17.15 3.43 -4.42
C ARG A 76 15.64 3.27 -4.50
N SER A 77 15.11 2.08 -4.80
CA SER A 77 13.67 1.84 -4.92
C SER A 77 12.94 2.19 -3.62
N SER A 78 13.40 1.69 -2.46
CA SER A 78 12.73 1.99 -1.17
C SER A 78 12.69 3.47 -0.81
N ARG A 79 13.67 4.28 -1.23
CA ARG A 79 13.67 5.74 -1.04
C ARG A 79 12.83 6.46 -2.07
N SER A 80 12.78 5.95 -3.31
CA SER A 80 11.96 6.49 -4.39
C SER A 80 10.49 6.49 -4.03
N VAL A 81 9.98 5.48 -3.33
CA VAL A 81 8.59 5.46 -2.81
C VAL A 81 8.26 6.77 -2.08
N THR A 82 9.09 7.17 -1.14
CA THR A 82 8.87 8.40 -0.35
C THR A 82 9.05 9.67 -1.16
N ALA A 83 10.00 9.67 -2.11
CA ALA A 83 10.26 10.80 -2.99
C ALA A 83 9.07 11.05 -3.94
N GLN A 84 8.54 10.00 -4.56
CA GLN A 84 7.37 10.07 -5.43
C GLN A 84 6.12 10.53 -4.68
N LEU A 85 5.87 10.01 -3.46
CA LEU A 85 4.80 10.46 -2.59
C LEU A 85 4.88 11.96 -2.29
N ALA A 86 6.08 12.45 -1.95
CA ALA A 86 6.29 13.87 -1.66
C ALA A 86 6.08 14.75 -2.90
N GLU A 87 6.58 14.31 -4.06
CA GLU A 87 6.41 15.00 -5.33
C GLU A 87 4.93 15.04 -5.74
N GLY A 88 4.24 13.90 -5.68
CA GLY A 88 2.81 13.81 -5.99
C GLY A 88 1.96 14.71 -5.10
N HIS A 89 2.23 14.73 -3.79
CA HIS A 89 1.55 15.63 -2.87
C HIS A 89 1.75 17.12 -3.25
N ARG A 90 2.90 17.52 -3.76
CA ARG A 90 3.13 18.87 -4.28
C ARG A 90 2.37 19.13 -5.58
N LYS A 91 2.20 18.09 -6.41
CA LYS A 91 1.50 18.14 -7.69
C LYS A 91 -0.02 17.93 -7.59
N ARG A 92 -0.60 17.77 -6.38
CA ARG A 92 -2.05 17.52 -6.19
C ARG A 92 -2.98 18.58 -6.79
N ARG A 93 -2.43 19.72 -7.17
CA ARG A 93 -3.12 20.76 -7.95
C ARG A 93 -3.53 20.25 -9.36
N TYR A 94 -2.83 19.26 -9.85
CA TYR A 94 -3.01 18.62 -11.15
C TYR A 94 -3.30 17.13 -10.91
N PRO A 95 -4.58 16.71 -10.84
CA PRO A 95 -4.97 15.35 -10.45
C PRO A 95 -4.25 14.25 -11.23
N LEU A 96 -4.14 14.38 -12.56
CA LEU A 96 -3.44 13.39 -13.38
C LEU A 96 -1.94 13.29 -13.04
N SER A 97 -1.30 14.41 -12.71
CA SER A 97 0.11 14.41 -12.29
C SER A 97 0.27 13.82 -10.88
N PHE A 98 -0.72 14.01 -10.01
CA PHE A 98 -0.76 13.36 -8.70
C PHE A 98 -0.90 11.85 -8.86
N ILE A 99 -1.88 11.38 -9.62
CA ILE A 99 -2.10 9.94 -9.90
C ILE A 99 -0.85 9.31 -10.50
N ALA A 100 -0.24 9.92 -11.52
CA ALA A 100 0.99 9.40 -12.12
C ALA A 100 2.09 9.19 -11.09
N LYS A 101 2.25 10.11 -10.12
CA LYS A 101 3.25 9.98 -9.06
C LYS A 101 2.89 8.91 -8.02
N MET A 102 1.62 8.66 -7.78
CA MET A 102 1.20 7.54 -6.92
C MET A 102 1.44 6.19 -7.61
N VAL A 103 1.21 6.10 -8.91
CA VAL A 103 1.54 4.91 -9.73
C VAL A 103 3.06 4.67 -9.76
N ASP A 104 3.87 5.72 -9.98
CA ASP A 104 5.33 5.62 -9.91
C ASP A 104 5.77 5.11 -8.52
N SER A 105 5.16 5.63 -7.44
CA SER A 105 5.45 5.23 -6.07
C SER A 105 5.13 3.76 -5.81
N ASP A 106 4.01 3.26 -6.35
CA ASP A 106 3.61 1.86 -6.21
C ASP A 106 4.55 0.93 -6.98
N GLY A 107 4.99 1.33 -8.17
CA GLY A 107 6.02 0.62 -8.94
C GLY A 107 7.33 0.47 -8.14
N GLU A 108 7.81 1.53 -7.52
CA GLU A 108 9.02 1.52 -6.69
C GLU A 108 8.84 0.67 -5.42
N ASN A 109 7.63 0.64 -4.86
CA ASN A 109 7.28 -0.24 -3.73
C ASN A 109 7.33 -1.72 -4.15
N ALA A 110 6.79 -2.07 -5.30
CA ALA A 110 6.86 -3.42 -5.87
C ALA A 110 8.32 -3.81 -6.21
N GLU A 111 9.10 -2.91 -6.79
CA GLU A 111 10.52 -3.12 -7.05
C GLU A 111 11.30 -3.42 -5.77
N THR A 112 10.98 -2.72 -4.67
CA THR A 112 11.60 -2.97 -3.37
C THR A 112 11.32 -4.39 -2.87
N GLN A 113 10.09 -4.90 -3.04
CA GLN A 113 9.75 -6.29 -2.68
C GLN A 113 10.57 -7.29 -3.49
N VAL A 114 10.70 -7.08 -4.80
CA VAL A 114 11.50 -7.94 -5.68
C VAL A 114 12.95 -8.00 -5.22
N TRP A 115 13.54 -6.87 -4.86
CA TRP A 115 14.92 -6.84 -4.36
C TRP A 115 15.08 -7.50 -2.98
N LEU A 116 14.07 -7.44 -2.11
CA LEU A 116 14.04 -8.19 -0.85
C LEU A 116 14.01 -9.70 -1.11
N ASP A 117 13.20 -10.16 -2.07
CA ASP A 117 13.13 -11.55 -2.46
C ASP A 117 14.46 -12.04 -3.05
N HIS A 118 15.11 -11.23 -3.89
CA HIS A 118 16.46 -11.55 -4.41
C HIS A 118 17.50 -11.64 -3.28
N ALA A 119 17.44 -10.75 -2.28
CA ALA A 119 18.36 -10.81 -1.14
C ALA A 119 18.24 -12.12 -0.35
N VAL A 120 17.02 -12.66 -0.24
CA VAL A 120 16.78 -13.97 0.39
C VAL A 120 17.21 -15.11 -0.52
N ALA A 121 16.87 -15.07 -1.81
CA ALA A 121 17.22 -16.11 -2.77
C ALA A 121 18.74 -16.26 -2.96
N CYS A 122 19.48 -15.16 -2.85
CA CYS A 122 20.94 -15.14 -2.89
C CYS A 122 21.59 -15.39 -1.50
N GLU A 123 20.80 -15.76 -0.49
CA GLU A 123 21.27 -16.10 0.87
C GLU A 123 22.03 -14.95 1.59
N HIS A 124 21.84 -13.69 1.15
CA HIS A 124 22.45 -12.53 1.79
C HIS A 124 21.76 -12.18 3.11
N VAL A 125 20.46 -12.49 3.19
CA VAL A 125 19.61 -12.32 4.37
C VAL A 125 18.63 -13.49 4.45
N THR A 126 17.96 -13.65 5.59
CA THR A 126 16.94 -14.69 5.77
C THR A 126 15.54 -14.13 5.60
N GLY A 127 14.55 -15.01 5.33
CA GLY A 127 13.14 -14.61 5.29
C GLY A 127 12.67 -13.97 6.61
N LYS A 128 13.27 -14.33 7.75
CA LYS A 128 12.98 -13.70 9.06
C LYS A 128 13.45 -12.24 9.13
N ASP A 129 14.52 -11.92 8.42
CA ASP A 129 15.07 -10.56 8.40
C ASP A 129 14.16 -9.60 7.61
N ILE A 130 13.51 -10.09 6.55
CA ILE A 130 12.60 -9.27 5.72
C ILE A 130 11.15 -9.28 6.22
N ALA A 131 10.74 -10.27 7.00
CA ALA A 131 9.37 -10.45 7.48
C ALA A 131 8.73 -9.19 8.09
N PRO A 132 9.44 -8.32 8.84
CA PRO A 132 8.84 -7.09 9.36
C PRO A 132 8.57 -6.01 8.30
N MET A 133 9.19 -6.10 7.12
CA MET A 133 9.04 -5.12 6.04
C MET A 133 7.87 -5.43 5.11
N LEU A 134 7.54 -6.71 4.93
CA LEU A 134 6.48 -7.15 4.01
C LEU A 134 5.11 -6.53 4.34
N PRO A 135 4.59 -6.58 5.59
CA PRO A 135 3.30 -5.96 5.90
C PRO A 135 3.32 -4.43 5.75
N LEU A 136 4.47 -3.76 5.95
CA LEU A 136 4.59 -2.33 5.69
C LEU A 136 4.46 -2.02 4.20
N SER A 137 5.12 -2.81 3.35
CA SER A 137 5.04 -2.67 1.89
C SER A 137 3.64 -2.94 1.36
N GLU A 138 2.97 -3.99 1.84
CA GLU A 138 1.58 -4.29 1.48
C GLU A 138 0.62 -3.16 1.89
N GLU A 139 0.81 -2.59 3.06
CA GLU A 139 -0.02 -1.49 3.52
C GLU A 139 0.25 -0.19 2.74
N VAL A 140 1.51 0.07 2.37
CA VAL A 140 1.86 1.19 1.48
C VAL A 140 1.17 1.02 0.13
N GLY A 141 1.21 -0.18 -0.49
CA GLY A 141 0.53 -0.46 -1.75
C GLY A 141 -0.97 -0.21 -1.67
N ARG A 142 -1.67 -0.68 -0.61
CA ARG A 142 -3.10 -0.41 -0.41
C ARG A 142 -3.40 1.08 -0.29
N LEU A 143 -2.60 1.83 0.49
CA LEU A 143 -2.78 3.26 0.65
C LEU A 143 -2.51 4.04 -0.65
N LEU A 144 -1.58 3.57 -1.48
CA LEU A 144 -1.33 4.15 -2.80
C LEU A 144 -2.49 3.87 -3.76
N ALA A 145 -3.04 2.64 -3.74
CA ALA A 145 -4.23 2.30 -4.52
C ALA A 145 -5.42 3.21 -4.17
N ASP A 146 -5.70 3.42 -2.88
CA ASP A 146 -6.74 4.36 -2.42
C ASP A 146 -6.50 5.79 -2.94
N MET A 147 -5.24 6.25 -2.97
CA MET A 147 -4.88 7.57 -3.49
C MET A 147 -5.07 7.69 -5.00
N ILE A 148 -4.90 6.60 -5.75
CA ILE A 148 -5.08 6.52 -7.20
C ILE A 148 -6.57 6.50 -7.53
N GLU A 149 -7.38 5.72 -6.79
CA GLU A 149 -8.81 5.55 -7.01
C GLU A 149 -9.61 6.80 -6.61
N ASP A 150 -9.29 7.43 -5.50
CA ASP A 150 -9.96 8.65 -5.02
C ASP A 150 -8.96 9.79 -4.71
N PRO A 151 -8.34 10.38 -5.72
CA PRO A 151 -7.36 11.44 -5.55
C PRO A 151 -7.94 12.70 -4.88
N GLY A 152 -9.27 12.88 -4.98
CA GLY A 152 -9.98 14.02 -4.40
C GLY A 152 -9.93 14.03 -2.86
N GLU A 153 -9.99 12.87 -2.22
CA GLU A 153 -9.89 12.72 -0.76
C GLU A 153 -8.51 13.19 -0.26
N TYR A 154 -7.49 13.12 -1.11
CA TYR A 154 -6.12 13.57 -0.82
C TYR A 154 -5.83 15.00 -1.29
N GLY A 155 -6.88 15.75 -1.67
CA GLY A 155 -6.78 17.14 -2.07
C GLY A 155 -6.29 17.36 -3.50
N ALA A 156 -6.31 16.32 -4.34
CA ALA A 156 -6.03 16.41 -5.77
C ALA A 156 -7.31 16.83 -6.51
N ILE A 157 -7.65 18.11 -6.42
CA ILE A 157 -8.87 18.68 -7.00
C ILE A 157 -8.50 19.48 -8.24
N ASP A 158 -9.15 19.16 -9.37
CA ASP A 158 -9.07 19.96 -10.58
C ASP A 158 -9.79 21.31 -10.38
N ARG A 159 -9.01 22.33 -10.10
CA ARG A 159 -9.52 23.69 -9.89
C ARG A 159 -9.85 24.43 -11.19
N SER A 160 -9.56 23.82 -12.34
CA SER A 160 -9.94 24.39 -13.64
C SER A 160 -11.41 24.11 -13.97
N LYS A 161 -12.00 23.09 -13.36
CA LYS A 161 -13.43 22.79 -13.50
C LYS A 161 -14.25 23.63 -12.54
N PRO A 162 -15.29 24.35 -13.00
CA PRO A 162 -16.23 25.03 -12.10
C PRO A 162 -16.85 23.99 -11.16
N ARG A 163 -16.92 24.32 -9.86
CA ARG A 163 -17.63 23.49 -8.89
C ARG A 163 -19.05 23.32 -9.41
N SER A 164 -19.46 22.10 -9.74
CA SER A 164 -20.86 21.78 -9.95
C SER A 164 -21.59 22.17 -8.68
N LEU A 165 -22.35 23.25 -8.75
CA LEU A 165 -23.30 23.63 -7.70
C LEU A 165 -24.21 22.41 -7.53
N GLY A 166 -24.06 21.71 -6.41
CA GLY A 166 -24.93 20.61 -6.09
C GLY A 166 -26.37 21.07 -6.21
N THR A 167 -27.10 20.46 -7.13
CA THR A 167 -28.54 20.66 -7.24
C THR A 167 -29.15 20.27 -5.90
N ASP A 168 -29.45 21.27 -5.08
CA ASP A 168 -30.19 21.12 -3.84
C ASP A 168 -31.60 20.59 -4.22
N ARG A 169 -31.77 19.27 -4.10
CA ARG A 169 -33.07 18.64 -4.22
C ARG A 169 -33.87 18.90 -2.94
N ARG A 170 -34.14 20.15 -2.63
CA ARG A 170 -35.22 20.49 -1.73
C ARG A 170 -36.45 20.84 -2.56
N GLY A 171 -37.18 19.80 -2.92
CA GLY A 171 -38.56 19.90 -3.36
C GLY A 171 -39.42 20.48 -2.24
N THR A 172 -39.63 21.76 -2.25
CA THR A 172 -40.76 22.35 -1.50
C THR A 172 -42.00 22.25 -2.37
N ASN A 173 -42.74 21.16 -2.15
CA ASN A 173 -44.13 21.06 -2.54
C ASN A 173 -44.91 21.99 -1.59
N ARG A 174 -45.42 23.11 -2.07
CA ARG A 174 -46.47 23.92 -1.41
C ARG A 174 -47.63 24.04 -2.37
N SER A 175 -48.66 23.33 -2.02
CA SER A 175 -50.06 23.51 -2.50
C SER A 175 -50.59 24.85 -2.06
#